data_bd1a93aa02016cb78c5fc99c236ef158
#
_entry.id   bd1a93aa02016cb78c5fc99c236ef158
#
_cell.length_a   1.000
_cell.length_b   1.000
_cell.length_c   1.000
_cell.angle_alpha   90.00
_cell.angle_beta   90.00
_cell.angle_gamma   90.00
#
_symmetry.space_group_name_H-M   'P 1'
#
loop_
_entity.id
_entity.type
_entity.pdbx_description
1 polymer ?
#
loop_
_entity_poly.entity_id
_entity_poly.type
_entity_poly.pdbx_seq_one_letter_code
_entity_poly.pdbx_strand_id
1 'polypeptide(L)'
;MIHDLPWSEKPVFLKINRRQFKCHKCKKVFSEKLDFVDKSKVYTKRLATNIVEQVLNSNIHSVAKRNDLSDEEVESMLKRQVAQIQKINLRGVKRLGIDEIALVKGQGNYLAVLVDLDTRKPIEIVKTRRIEDIREVLIGWG
;
A
#
# COMPACT_ATOMS: atom_id res chain seq x y z
N MET A 1 17.29 10.42 -1.65
CA MET A 1 17.41 9.01 -2.09
C MET A 1 16.04 8.38 -2.10
N ILE A 2 15.78 7.41 -2.97
CA ILE A 2 14.49 6.73 -3.13
C ILE A 2 14.72 5.24 -2.90
N HIS A 3 14.02 4.65 -1.93
CA HIS A 3 14.10 3.23 -1.61
C HIS A 3 13.45 2.40 -2.72
N ASP A 4 14.16 1.36 -3.18
CA ASP A 4 13.74 0.47 -4.25
C ASP A 4 13.72 -0.99 -3.78
N LEU A 5 13.31 -1.91 -4.65
CA LEU A 5 13.34 -3.34 -4.36
C LEU A 5 14.76 -3.76 -3.91
N PRO A 6 14.86 -4.60 -2.89
CA PRO A 6 16.14 -5.13 -2.45
C PRO A 6 16.81 -5.97 -3.55
N TRP A 7 18.11 -5.99 -3.55
CA TRP A 7 18.90 -6.88 -4.38
C TRP A 7 19.62 -7.91 -3.49
N SER A 8 19.28 -9.18 -3.62
CA SER A 8 19.83 -10.25 -2.77
C SER A 8 19.87 -9.88 -1.28
N GLU A 9 18.72 -9.58 -0.71
CA GLU A 9 18.55 -9.20 0.72
C GLU A 9 19.22 -7.88 1.15
N LYS A 10 19.86 -7.16 0.23
CA LYS A 10 20.45 -5.83 0.53
C LYS A 10 19.49 -4.72 0.10
N PRO A 11 19.25 -3.71 0.97
CA PRO A 11 18.43 -2.57 0.59
C PRO A 11 19.07 -1.77 -0.54
N VAL A 12 18.28 -1.33 -1.49
CA VAL A 12 18.71 -0.54 -2.65
C VAL A 12 18.12 0.85 -2.57
N PHE A 13 18.97 1.87 -2.74
CA PHE A 13 18.56 3.27 -2.77
C PHE A 13 18.99 3.94 -4.07
N LEU A 14 18.03 4.49 -4.79
CA LEU A 14 18.27 5.23 -6.01
C LEU A 14 18.64 6.69 -5.66
N LYS A 15 19.82 7.13 -6.07
CA LYS A 15 20.24 8.55 -5.99
C LYS A 15 19.83 9.24 -7.28
N ILE A 16 18.89 10.16 -7.21
CA ILE A 16 18.31 10.84 -8.38
C ILE A 16 18.45 12.35 -8.20
N ASN A 17 18.93 13.03 -9.24
CA ASN A 17 18.89 14.48 -9.33
C ASN A 17 17.52 14.90 -9.86
N ARG A 18 16.66 15.36 -8.94
CA ARG A 18 15.32 15.81 -9.28
C ARG A 18 15.31 17.30 -9.57
N ARG A 19 14.90 17.66 -10.77
CA ARG A 19 14.83 19.07 -11.19
C ARG A 19 13.64 19.77 -10.53
N GLN A 20 13.84 21.05 -10.21
CA GLN A 20 12.78 21.95 -9.77
C GLN A 20 12.53 23.01 -10.83
N PHE A 21 11.26 23.34 -11.01
CA PHE A 21 10.81 24.33 -11.98
C PHE A 21 9.95 25.38 -11.28
N LYS A 22 9.98 26.60 -11.79
CA LYS A 22 9.11 27.70 -11.35
C LYS A 22 8.23 28.13 -12.51
N CYS A 23 6.92 28.15 -12.29
CA CYS A 23 5.98 28.61 -13.29
C CYS A 23 6.12 30.13 -13.48
N HIS A 24 6.30 30.58 -14.72
CA HIS A 24 6.41 32.01 -15.03
C HIS A 24 5.08 32.77 -14.80
N LYS A 25 3.93 32.12 -14.99
CA LYS A 25 2.60 32.74 -14.82
C LYS A 25 2.18 32.81 -13.37
N CYS A 26 2.10 31.66 -12.67
CA CYS A 26 1.57 31.62 -11.30
C CYS A 26 2.66 31.63 -10.22
N LYS A 27 3.96 31.73 -10.59
CA LYS A 27 5.14 31.73 -9.70
C LYS A 27 5.27 30.51 -8.78
N LYS A 28 4.41 29.50 -8.89
CA LYS A 28 4.48 28.28 -8.11
C LYS A 28 5.71 27.44 -8.51
N VAL A 29 6.35 26.89 -7.47
CA VAL A 29 7.46 25.93 -7.64
C VAL A 29 6.91 24.53 -7.66
N PHE A 30 7.41 23.69 -8.56
CA PHE A 30 7.07 22.28 -8.63
C PHE A 30 8.32 21.46 -9.02
N SER A 31 8.35 20.21 -8.56
CA SER A 31 9.44 19.29 -8.87
C SER A 31 9.07 18.41 -10.04
N GLU A 32 10.08 17.96 -10.77
CA GLU A 32 9.97 16.98 -11.84
C GLU A 32 9.15 15.76 -11.39
N LYS A 33 8.22 15.32 -12.23
CA LYS A 33 7.41 14.13 -11.97
C LYS A 33 8.22 12.90 -12.36
N LEU A 34 8.32 11.96 -11.45
CA LEU A 34 8.95 10.66 -11.70
C LEU A 34 7.83 9.61 -11.80
N ASP A 35 7.73 8.90 -12.92
CA ASP A 35 6.61 7.97 -13.18
C ASP A 35 6.64 6.73 -12.28
N PHE A 36 7.83 6.35 -11.81
CA PHE A 36 8.04 5.19 -10.93
C PHE A 36 7.96 5.51 -9.44
N VAL A 37 7.74 6.78 -9.06
CA VAL A 37 7.59 7.25 -7.68
C VAL A 37 6.32 8.08 -7.56
N ASP A 38 5.55 7.84 -6.52
CA ASP A 38 4.39 8.65 -6.25
C ASP A 38 4.74 10.00 -5.63
N LYS A 39 3.85 10.98 -5.80
CA LYS A 39 4.04 12.33 -5.26
C LYS A 39 4.32 12.28 -3.76
N SER A 40 5.39 12.97 -3.34
CA SER A 40 5.82 13.08 -1.93
C SER A 40 6.22 11.75 -1.26
N LYS A 41 6.57 10.73 -2.05
CA LYS A 41 7.09 9.47 -1.53
C LYS A 41 8.58 9.33 -1.81
N VAL A 42 9.25 8.59 -0.91
CA VAL A 42 10.68 8.29 -0.96
C VAL A 42 10.97 6.82 -1.29
N TYR A 43 9.98 6.13 -1.85
CA TYR A 43 10.07 4.75 -2.30
C TYR A 43 9.43 4.57 -3.68
N THR A 44 9.85 3.54 -4.41
CA THR A 44 9.32 3.23 -5.73
C THR A 44 7.95 2.55 -5.64
N LYS A 45 7.13 2.68 -6.69
CA LYS A 45 5.83 2.00 -6.79
C LYS A 45 6.00 0.48 -6.73
N ARG A 46 7.05 -0.06 -7.36
CA ARG A 46 7.31 -1.50 -7.38
C ARG A 46 7.69 -2.04 -6.00
N LEU A 47 8.43 -1.26 -5.19
CA LEU A 47 8.68 -1.63 -3.80
C LEU A 47 7.37 -1.69 -3.02
N ALA A 48 6.52 -0.67 -3.14
CA ALA A 48 5.22 -0.64 -2.45
C ALA A 48 4.35 -1.84 -2.82
N THR A 49 4.28 -2.23 -4.10
CA THR A 49 3.54 -3.42 -4.54
C THR A 49 4.10 -4.69 -3.92
N ASN A 50 5.41 -4.87 -3.93
CA ASN A 50 6.07 -6.04 -3.34
C ASN A 50 5.86 -6.14 -1.82
N ILE A 51 5.94 -5.01 -1.11
CA ILE A 51 5.65 -4.95 0.33
C ILE A 51 4.21 -5.38 0.62
N VAL A 52 3.24 -4.93 -0.16
CA VAL A 52 1.84 -5.33 -0.01
C VAL A 52 1.67 -6.85 -0.21
N GLU A 53 2.28 -7.42 -1.23
CA GLU A 53 2.26 -8.87 -1.48
C GLU A 53 2.88 -9.67 -0.32
N GLN A 54 3.98 -9.18 0.27
CA GLN A 54 4.60 -9.80 1.44
C GLN A 54 3.66 -9.75 2.67
N VAL A 55 2.96 -8.63 2.89
CA VAL A 55 2.04 -8.47 4.04
C VAL A 55 0.84 -9.41 3.92
N LEU A 56 0.33 -9.65 2.70
CA LEU A 56 -0.76 -10.61 2.47
C LEU A 56 -0.39 -12.05 2.89
N ASN A 57 0.89 -12.39 2.95
CA ASN A 57 1.38 -13.70 3.35
C ASN A 57 2.07 -13.70 4.74
N SER A 58 2.01 -12.58 5.49
CA SER A 58 2.72 -12.43 6.76
C SER A 58 2.02 -11.37 7.63
N ASN A 59 2.77 -10.63 8.45
CA ASN A 59 2.27 -9.51 9.24
C ASN A 59 3.12 -8.26 8.99
N ILE A 60 2.54 -7.08 9.28
CA ILE A 60 3.17 -5.78 9.02
C ILE A 60 4.52 -5.67 9.70
N HIS A 61 4.60 -5.99 11.00
CA HIS A 61 5.84 -5.86 11.77
C HIS A 61 6.98 -6.72 11.20
N SER A 62 6.72 -7.97 10.85
CA SER A 62 7.74 -8.86 10.27
C SER A 62 8.21 -8.38 8.90
N VAL A 63 7.28 -7.85 8.07
CA VAL A 63 7.60 -7.29 6.75
C VAL A 63 8.39 -6.00 6.89
N ALA A 64 7.99 -5.11 7.78
CA ALA A 64 8.69 -3.86 8.08
C ALA A 64 10.15 -4.14 8.48
N LYS A 65 10.35 -5.01 9.47
CA LYS A 65 11.68 -5.40 9.94
C LYS A 65 12.56 -6.02 8.85
N ARG A 66 11.99 -6.88 7.99
CA ARG A 66 12.73 -7.55 6.89
C ARG A 66 13.17 -6.57 5.81
N ASN A 67 12.42 -5.52 5.58
CA ASN A 67 12.66 -4.58 4.49
C ASN A 67 13.26 -3.24 4.97
N ASP A 68 13.67 -3.15 6.23
CA ASP A 68 14.22 -1.93 6.85
C ASP A 68 13.27 -0.72 6.71
N LEU A 69 11.98 -0.97 7.03
CA LEU A 69 10.90 0.00 7.01
C LEU A 69 10.27 0.10 8.41
N SER A 70 9.55 1.21 8.66
CA SER A 70 8.69 1.29 9.84
C SER A 70 7.31 0.66 9.58
N ASP A 71 6.62 0.26 10.64
CA ASP A 71 5.25 -0.28 10.55
C ASP A 71 4.30 0.73 9.89
N GLU A 72 4.46 2.04 10.18
CA GLU A 72 3.68 3.13 9.61
C GLU A 72 3.94 3.29 8.10
N GLU A 73 5.18 3.10 7.64
CA GLU A 73 5.50 3.12 6.21
C GLU A 73 4.80 1.98 5.48
N VAL A 74 4.85 0.77 6.02
CA VAL A 74 4.15 -0.40 5.46
C VAL A 74 2.64 -0.19 5.45
N GLU A 75 2.05 0.31 6.56
CA GLU A 75 0.62 0.68 6.58
C GLU A 75 0.26 1.74 5.52
N SER A 76 1.11 2.76 5.35
CA SER A 76 0.90 3.80 4.34
C SER A 76 0.91 3.24 2.91
N MET A 77 1.78 2.24 2.64
CA MET A 77 1.82 1.53 1.36
C MET A 77 0.54 0.74 1.13
N LEU A 78 0.08 -0.02 2.14
CA LEU A 78 -1.18 -0.78 2.09
C LEU A 78 -2.38 0.12 1.79
N LYS A 79 -2.59 1.17 2.62
CA LYS A 79 -3.72 2.11 2.46
C LYS A 79 -3.75 2.73 1.07
N ARG A 80 -2.57 3.04 0.53
CA ARG A 80 -2.45 3.66 -0.79
C ARG A 80 -2.76 2.70 -1.93
N GLN A 81 -2.31 1.45 -1.82
CA GLN A 81 -2.61 0.42 -2.81
C GLN A 81 -4.12 0.18 -2.88
N VAL A 82 -4.78 0.08 -1.73
CA VAL A 82 -6.23 -0.04 -1.65
C VAL A 82 -6.93 1.17 -2.25
N ALA A 83 -6.50 2.41 -1.94
CA ALA A 83 -7.08 3.62 -2.53
C ALA A 83 -6.94 3.68 -4.07
N GLN A 84 -5.93 3.03 -4.64
CA GLN A 84 -5.80 2.89 -6.09
C GLN A 84 -6.75 1.83 -6.65
N ILE A 85 -7.01 0.77 -5.87
CA ILE A 85 -7.90 -0.34 -6.25
C ILE A 85 -9.38 0.06 -6.12
N GLN A 86 -9.74 0.87 -5.15
CA GLN A 86 -11.11 1.38 -4.96
C GLN A 86 -11.66 2.16 -6.17
N LYS A 87 -10.81 2.56 -7.09
CA LYS A 87 -11.22 3.05 -8.42
C LYS A 87 -11.59 1.92 -9.39
N ILE A 88 -11.35 0.66 -9.02
CA ILE A 88 -11.75 -0.49 -9.80
C ILE A 88 -13.23 -0.75 -9.53
N ASN A 89 -13.98 -0.88 -10.61
CA ASN A 89 -15.41 -1.16 -10.59
C ASN A 89 -15.70 -2.46 -9.80
N LEU A 90 -16.16 -2.33 -8.56
CA LEU A 90 -16.49 -3.45 -7.66
C LEU A 90 -17.56 -4.39 -8.27
N ARG A 91 -18.34 -3.91 -9.25
CA ARG A 91 -19.33 -4.72 -9.99
C ARG A 91 -18.73 -5.92 -10.73
N GLY A 92 -17.40 -5.99 -10.87
CA GLY A 92 -16.71 -7.11 -11.51
C GLY A 92 -16.25 -8.21 -10.56
N VAL A 93 -16.31 -8.00 -9.24
CA VAL A 93 -15.87 -8.97 -8.25
C VAL A 93 -16.89 -10.11 -8.12
N LYS A 94 -16.48 -11.33 -8.49
CA LYS A 94 -17.34 -12.52 -8.42
C LYS A 94 -17.12 -13.32 -7.14
N ARG A 95 -15.88 -13.37 -6.66
CA ARG A 95 -15.50 -14.13 -5.47
C ARG A 95 -14.69 -13.23 -4.54
N LEU A 96 -15.26 -12.97 -3.36
CA LEU A 96 -14.64 -12.18 -2.32
C LEU A 96 -14.01 -13.07 -1.27
N GLY A 97 -12.74 -12.82 -0.96
CA GLY A 97 -12.06 -13.37 0.21
C GLY A 97 -11.93 -12.32 1.30
N ILE A 98 -11.97 -12.76 2.54
CA ILE A 98 -11.67 -11.93 3.72
C ILE A 98 -10.49 -12.60 4.41
N ASP A 99 -9.42 -11.85 4.61
CA ASP A 99 -8.21 -12.30 5.31
C ASP A 99 -7.93 -11.37 6.49
N GLU A 100 -7.35 -11.91 7.56
CA GLU A 100 -6.95 -11.14 8.73
C GLU A 100 -5.43 -10.94 8.73
N ILE A 101 -4.99 -9.68 8.73
CA ILE A 101 -3.59 -9.34 8.90
C ILE A 101 -3.36 -8.79 10.31
N ALA A 102 -2.52 -9.48 11.09
CA ALA A 102 -2.09 -8.98 12.39
C ALA A 102 -1.12 -7.80 12.19
N LEU A 103 -1.43 -6.65 12.80
CA LEU A 103 -0.49 -5.52 12.86
C LEU A 103 0.74 -5.89 13.69
N VAL A 104 0.51 -6.49 14.86
CA VAL A 104 1.56 -7.03 15.72
C VAL A 104 1.09 -8.38 16.24
N LYS A 105 1.94 -9.41 16.09
CA LYS A 105 1.63 -10.77 16.56
C LYS A 105 1.38 -10.76 18.07
N GLY A 106 0.18 -11.19 18.47
CA GLY A 106 -0.19 -11.34 19.88
C GLY A 106 -0.79 -10.11 20.59
N GLN A 107 -0.92 -8.95 19.94
CA GLN A 107 -1.46 -7.73 20.56
C GLN A 107 -2.92 -7.41 20.22
N GLY A 108 -3.62 -8.29 19.51
CA GLY A 108 -5.06 -8.11 19.23
C GLY A 108 -5.42 -7.04 18.20
N ASN A 109 -4.46 -6.35 17.62
CA ASN A 109 -4.68 -5.37 16.57
C ASN A 109 -4.65 -6.05 15.20
N TYR A 110 -5.82 -6.21 14.59
CA TYR A 110 -5.99 -6.85 13.29
C TYR A 110 -6.58 -5.89 12.28
N LEU A 111 -6.19 -6.08 11.01
CA LEU A 111 -6.84 -5.49 9.85
C LEU A 111 -7.54 -6.60 9.08
N ALA A 112 -8.79 -6.40 8.70
CA ALA A 112 -9.44 -7.26 7.72
C ALA A 112 -9.12 -6.74 6.32
N VAL A 113 -8.63 -7.62 5.46
CA VAL A 113 -8.36 -7.33 4.05
C VAL A 113 -9.37 -8.06 3.19
N LEU A 114 -10.13 -7.31 2.42
CA LEU A 114 -11.04 -7.83 1.42
C LEU A 114 -10.27 -8.02 0.11
N VAL A 115 -10.30 -9.23 -0.43
CA VAL A 115 -9.50 -9.64 -1.60
C VAL A 115 -10.41 -10.19 -2.69
N ASP A 116 -10.21 -9.75 -3.92
CA ASP A 116 -10.78 -10.45 -5.08
C ASP A 116 -10.00 -11.76 -5.32
N LEU A 117 -10.68 -12.88 -5.14
CA LEU A 117 -10.07 -14.21 -5.27
C LEU A 117 -9.74 -14.59 -6.71
N ASP A 118 -10.37 -13.95 -7.68
CA ASP A 118 -10.11 -14.23 -9.10
C ASP A 118 -8.84 -13.52 -9.58
N THR A 119 -8.66 -12.28 -9.18
CA THR A 119 -7.48 -11.48 -9.56
C THR A 119 -6.37 -11.50 -8.52
N ARG A 120 -6.63 -12.04 -7.31
CA ARG A 120 -5.74 -12.05 -6.14
C ARG A 120 -5.28 -10.65 -5.72
N LYS A 121 -6.15 -9.66 -5.91
CA LYS A 121 -5.85 -8.26 -5.56
C LYS A 121 -6.64 -7.82 -4.33
N PRO A 122 -6.01 -7.08 -3.39
CA PRO A 122 -6.74 -6.49 -2.29
C PRO A 122 -7.70 -5.42 -2.82
N ILE A 123 -8.92 -5.41 -2.30
CA ILE A 123 -9.99 -4.48 -2.67
C ILE A 123 -10.16 -3.39 -1.62
N GLU A 124 -10.15 -3.79 -0.33
CA GLU A 124 -10.41 -2.89 0.79
C GLU A 124 -9.65 -3.36 2.02
N ILE A 125 -9.32 -2.43 2.90
CA ILE A 125 -8.76 -2.73 4.22
C ILE A 125 -9.63 -2.09 5.29
N VAL A 126 -10.16 -2.92 6.18
CA VAL A 126 -10.99 -2.49 7.30
C VAL A 126 -10.16 -2.58 8.58
N LYS A 127 -10.07 -1.48 9.35
CA LYS A 127 -9.27 -1.42 10.59
C LYS A 127 -9.97 -2.14 11.77
N THR A 128 -10.52 -3.29 11.50
CA THR A 128 -11.22 -4.08 12.51
C THR A 128 -11.41 -5.49 12.00
N ARG A 129 -11.65 -6.42 12.91
CA ARG A 129 -12.11 -7.77 12.59
C ARG A 129 -13.58 -7.99 12.95
N ARG A 130 -14.28 -6.94 13.44
CA ARG A 130 -15.69 -7.07 13.81
C ARG A 130 -16.52 -7.26 12.57
N ILE A 131 -17.39 -8.25 12.61
CA ILE A 131 -18.22 -8.62 11.47
C ILE A 131 -19.18 -7.50 11.07
N GLU A 132 -19.61 -6.69 12.05
CA GLU A 132 -20.49 -5.54 11.88
C GLU A 132 -19.83 -4.48 10.98
N ASP A 133 -18.56 -4.14 11.25
CA ASP A 133 -17.83 -3.13 10.51
C ASP A 133 -17.54 -3.60 9.07
N ILE A 134 -17.21 -4.88 8.90
CA ILE A 134 -17.03 -5.49 7.56
C ILE A 134 -18.35 -5.47 6.80
N ARG A 135 -19.46 -5.77 7.48
CA ARG A 135 -20.81 -5.74 6.88
C ARG A 135 -21.18 -4.33 6.39
N GLU A 136 -20.88 -3.28 7.18
CA GLU A 136 -21.13 -1.89 6.77
C GLU A 136 -20.38 -1.52 5.50
N VAL A 137 -19.10 -1.94 5.39
CA VAL A 137 -18.30 -1.72 4.18
C VAL A 137 -18.93 -2.42 2.97
N LEU A 138 -19.35 -3.68 3.14
CA LEU A 138 -19.96 -4.46 2.05
C LEU A 138 -21.33 -3.89 1.61
N ILE A 139 -22.13 -3.38 2.55
CA ILE A 139 -23.40 -2.69 2.23
C ILE A 139 -23.13 -1.41 1.46
N GLY A 140 -22.07 -0.68 1.77
CA GLY A 140 -21.67 0.54 1.06
C GLY A 140 -21.23 0.30 -0.39
N TRP A 141 -21.06 -0.94 -0.81
CA TRP A 141 -20.69 -1.32 -2.20
C TRP A 141 -21.90 -1.58 -3.09
N GLY A 142 -23.13 -1.65 -2.55
CA GLY A 142 -24.38 -1.99 -3.25
C GLY A 142 -25.12 -0.85 -3.93
#